data_64076c6b729c44d3752770c83b311e01
#
_entry.id   64076c6b729c44d3752770c83b311e01
#
_cell.length_a   1.000
_cell.length_b   1.000
_cell.length_c   1.000
_cell.angle_alpha   90.00
_cell.angle_beta   90.00
_cell.angle_gamma   90.00
#
_symmetry.space_group_name_H-M   'P 1'
#
loop_
_entity.id
_entity.type
_entity.pdbx_description
1 polymer ?
#
loop_
_entity_poly.entity_id
_entity_poly.type
_entity_poly.pdbx_seq_one_letter_code
_entity_poly.pdbx_strand_id
1 'polypeptide(L)'
;MALLFTGILISYIDRGNLSIAAPVLMREFGFAPVRMGVLLSAFFWTYSLFQIPAGYIVDRYGIKLSYFLGLLVWSLASAAMGLVTGFWQMVALRMVLGFGEAIAPVASIAYIKRNFSEAEQGLPTGIYIGGALVGPAVGTMAGGALIDPLGWRMLFVVVGLLGFVWLIPWAVWGPPHNAAAREAARIGKEAQPVRWLQAAANPLFAAVALGAFFYSYFWYFILTWVPSYLVQELGYSNLKMGAVLGIPLAGTALTSLIAGGVADRVIRRTGASALTVRKAFVACGFLLGCTIVAVAGLTRGADVLPVFLVSMCGMGFGVSNYWALTHLIAPERLIGRVLGFQNTIAQLAGVTAPIVTGLLVGEEHRFGTAILVAGLSPLVAVAAILLWLRPAYIARFHRQVSSH
;
A
#
# COMPACT_ATOMS: atom_id res chain seq x y z
N MET A 1 -1.16 17.86 -11.28
CA MET A 1 -0.46 16.59 -10.92
C MET A 1 0.44 16.74 -9.69
N ALA A 2 1.23 17.82 -9.55
CA ALA A 2 2.09 18.02 -8.38
C ALA A 2 1.34 17.91 -7.04
N LEU A 3 0.16 18.50 -6.93
CA LEU A 3 -0.68 18.40 -5.72
C LEU A 3 -1.13 16.94 -5.44
N LEU A 4 -1.48 16.16 -6.44
CA LEU A 4 -1.84 14.75 -6.22
C LEU A 4 -0.63 13.91 -5.79
N PHE A 5 0.55 14.16 -6.37
CA PHE A 5 1.80 13.52 -5.96
C PHE A 5 2.13 13.85 -4.49
N THR A 6 2.14 15.14 -4.13
CA THR A 6 2.49 15.55 -2.76
C THR A 6 1.43 15.15 -1.74
N GLY A 7 0.14 15.13 -2.10
CA GLY A 7 -0.93 14.66 -1.23
C GLY A 7 -0.80 13.18 -0.88
N ILE A 8 -0.54 12.31 -1.87
CA ILE A 8 -0.34 10.88 -1.61
C ILE A 8 1.00 10.61 -0.90
N LEU A 9 2.03 11.40 -1.18
CA LEU A 9 3.30 11.35 -0.46
C LEU A 9 3.09 11.61 1.03
N ILE A 10 2.37 12.68 1.41
CA ILE A 10 2.04 13.01 2.81
C ILE A 10 1.25 11.88 3.47
N SER A 11 0.25 11.32 2.78
CA SER A 11 -0.53 10.18 3.27
C SER A 11 0.37 8.99 3.64
N TYR A 12 1.32 8.63 2.78
CA TYR A 12 2.23 7.52 3.06
C TYR A 12 3.28 7.82 4.13
N ILE A 13 3.71 9.08 4.28
CA ILE A 13 4.52 9.52 5.42
C ILE A 13 3.73 9.35 6.71
N ASP A 14 2.48 9.79 6.75
CA ASP A 14 1.61 9.71 7.93
C ASP A 14 1.34 8.27 8.37
N ARG A 15 1.10 7.37 7.41
CA ARG A 15 0.96 5.93 7.70
C ARG A 15 2.17 5.33 8.39
N GLY A 16 3.38 5.77 8.02
CA GLY A 16 4.64 5.29 8.57
C GLY A 16 4.93 5.76 9.99
N ASN A 17 4.39 6.89 10.42
CA ASN A 17 4.72 7.51 11.71
C ASN A 17 4.48 6.60 12.91
N LEU A 18 3.36 5.85 12.90
CA LEU A 18 3.03 4.96 14.03
C LEU A 18 4.03 3.81 14.14
N SER A 19 4.49 3.25 13.03
CA SER A 19 5.47 2.16 13.07
C SER A 19 6.85 2.63 13.53
N ILE A 20 7.23 3.86 13.18
CA ILE A 20 8.47 4.48 13.68
C ILE A 20 8.37 4.77 15.16
N ALA A 21 7.21 5.23 15.63
CA ALA A 21 6.94 5.50 17.04
C ALA A 21 6.70 4.22 17.87
N ALA A 22 6.39 3.09 17.25
CA ALA A 22 5.97 1.86 17.92
C ALA A 22 6.96 1.39 19.02
N PRO A 23 8.31 1.36 18.84
CA PRO A 23 9.25 0.99 19.89
C PRO A 23 9.18 1.89 21.11
N VAL A 24 8.96 3.19 20.91
CA VAL A 24 8.84 4.19 21.99
C VAL A 24 7.50 4.04 22.71
N LEU A 25 6.40 3.89 21.96
CA LEU A 25 5.06 3.70 22.52
C LEU A 25 4.94 2.42 23.34
N MET A 26 5.51 1.30 22.87
CA MET A 26 5.53 0.05 23.64
C MET A 26 6.26 0.22 24.97
N ARG A 27 7.37 0.96 25.00
CA ARG A 27 8.10 1.24 26.26
C ARG A 27 7.35 2.21 27.17
N GLU A 28 6.81 3.33 26.62
CA GLU A 28 6.18 4.40 27.41
C GLU A 28 4.85 3.95 28.03
N PHE A 29 4.04 3.20 27.27
CA PHE A 29 2.70 2.76 27.70
C PHE A 29 2.64 1.30 28.14
N GLY A 30 3.75 0.56 28.09
CA GLY A 30 3.76 -0.87 28.41
C GLY A 30 2.91 -1.73 27.48
N PHE A 31 2.81 -1.36 26.20
CA PHE A 31 1.99 -2.13 25.26
C PHE A 31 2.68 -3.44 24.89
N ALA A 32 1.99 -4.56 25.14
CA ALA A 32 2.38 -5.84 24.57
C ALA A 32 2.36 -5.80 23.03
N PRO A 33 3.19 -6.60 22.34
CA PRO A 33 3.23 -6.63 20.88
C PRO A 33 1.86 -6.86 20.20
N VAL A 34 1.00 -7.69 20.81
CA VAL A 34 -0.37 -7.91 20.29
C VAL A 34 -1.18 -6.61 20.28
N ARG A 35 -1.13 -5.81 21.36
CA ARG A 35 -1.81 -4.50 21.42
C ARG A 35 -1.26 -3.54 20.37
N MET A 36 0.07 -3.52 20.18
CA MET A 36 0.68 -2.71 19.13
C MET A 36 0.25 -3.19 17.74
N GLY A 37 0.15 -4.50 17.50
CA GLY A 37 -0.37 -5.05 16.25
C GLY A 37 -1.82 -4.61 15.95
N VAL A 38 -2.69 -4.61 16.97
CA VAL A 38 -4.07 -4.09 16.86
C VAL A 38 -4.04 -2.59 16.50
N LEU A 39 -3.21 -1.80 17.16
CA LEU A 39 -3.09 -0.35 16.91
C LEU A 39 -2.58 -0.07 15.49
N LEU A 40 -1.57 -0.80 15.01
CA LEU A 40 -1.04 -0.70 13.66
C LEU A 40 -2.08 -1.09 12.59
N SER A 41 -2.97 -2.06 12.92
CA SER A 41 -4.03 -2.52 12.01
C SER A 41 -5.25 -1.60 11.97
N ALA A 42 -5.52 -0.83 13.02
CA ALA A 42 -6.76 -0.06 13.21
C ALA A 42 -7.05 0.93 12.07
N PHE A 43 -6.02 1.49 11.45
CA PHE A 43 -6.15 2.31 10.25
C PHE A 43 -6.86 1.56 9.11
N PHE A 44 -6.48 0.30 8.86
CA PHE A 44 -6.99 -0.48 7.73
C PHE A 44 -8.44 -0.90 7.90
N TRP A 45 -8.98 -0.95 9.13
CA TRP A 45 -10.36 -1.31 9.39
C TRP A 45 -11.33 -0.33 8.73
N THR A 46 -11.09 0.95 8.90
CA THR A 46 -11.93 1.99 8.31
C THR A 46 -11.52 2.33 6.87
N TYR A 47 -10.22 2.38 6.58
CA TYR A 47 -9.71 2.66 5.24
C TYR A 47 -10.26 1.70 4.19
N SER A 48 -10.29 0.37 4.49
CA SER A 48 -10.80 -0.64 3.57
C SER A 48 -12.30 -0.52 3.32
N LEU A 49 -13.07 -0.34 4.41
CA LEU A 49 -14.53 -0.25 4.35
C LEU A 49 -15.00 1.04 3.67
N PHE A 50 -14.26 2.13 3.89
CA PHE A 50 -14.66 3.46 3.40
C PHE A 50 -14.28 3.74 1.95
N GLN A 51 -13.49 2.92 1.29
CA GLN A 51 -13.17 3.12 -0.14
C GLN A 51 -14.42 3.10 -1.04
N ILE A 52 -15.42 2.25 -0.73
CA ILE A 52 -16.67 2.19 -1.49
C ILE A 52 -17.53 3.45 -1.24
N PRO A 53 -17.86 3.84 0.00
CA PRO A 53 -18.54 5.10 0.29
C PRO A 53 -17.78 6.33 -0.23
N ALA A 54 -16.44 6.33 -0.21
CA ALA A 54 -15.63 7.43 -0.74
C ALA A 54 -15.92 7.70 -2.22
N GLY A 55 -16.14 6.67 -3.03
CA GLY A 55 -16.56 6.82 -4.42
C GLY A 55 -17.87 7.61 -4.54
N TYR A 56 -18.87 7.24 -3.75
CA TYR A 56 -20.14 7.95 -3.72
C TYR A 56 -19.99 9.41 -3.25
N ILE A 57 -19.16 9.67 -2.23
CA ILE A 57 -18.87 11.01 -1.73
C ILE A 57 -18.22 11.87 -2.81
N VAL A 58 -17.21 11.35 -3.51
CA VAL A 58 -16.49 12.05 -4.59
C VAL A 58 -17.43 12.36 -5.77
N ASP A 59 -18.32 11.42 -6.13
CA ASP A 59 -19.30 11.64 -7.19
C ASP A 59 -20.36 12.66 -6.81
N ARG A 60 -20.81 12.66 -5.55
CA ARG A 60 -21.87 13.56 -5.07
C ARG A 60 -21.37 14.98 -4.81
N TYR A 61 -20.23 15.12 -4.13
CA TYR A 61 -19.73 16.42 -3.65
C TYR A 61 -18.58 16.98 -4.50
N GLY A 62 -18.07 16.19 -5.45
CA GLY A 62 -16.98 16.58 -6.34
C GLY A 62 -15.59 16.36 -5.72
N ILE A 63 -14.59 16.32 -6.60
CA ILE A 63 -13.20 15.97 -6.24
C ILE A 63 -12.62 16.99 -5.25
N LYS A 64 -12.76 18.29 -5.52
CA LYS A 64 -12.14 19.37 -4.72
C LYS A 64 -12.55 19.32 -3.27
N LEU A 65 -13.86 19.32 -3.01
CA LEU A 65 -14.41 19.36 -1.66
C LEU A 65 -14.15 18.04 -0.93
N SER A 66 -14.36 16.91 -1.59
CA SER A 66 -14.18 15.59 -0.96
C SER A 66 -12.72 15.38 -0.54
N TYR A 67 -11.76 15.70 -1.41
CA TYR A 67 -10.34 15.60 -1.08
C TYR A 67 -9.95 16.56 0.05
N PHE A 68 -10.44 17.82 0.00
CA PHE A 68 -10.20 18.83 1.04
C PHE A 68 -10.67 18.33 2.41
N LEU A 69 -11.93 17.86 2.50
CA LEU A 69 -12.50 17.38 3.76
C LEU A 69 -11.82 16.10 4.26
N GLY A 70 -11.51 15.15 3.36
CA GLY A 70 -10.77 13.95 3.70
C GLY A 70 -9.41 14.29 4.30
N LEU A 71 -8.65 15.18 3.63
CA LEU A 71 -7.33 15.60 4.09
C LEU A 71 -7.41 16.39 5.40
N LEU A 72 -8.40 17.26 5.57
CA LEU A 72 -8.63 17.97 6.84
C LEU A 72 -8.87 16.99 7.99
N VAL A 73 -9.74 15.99 7.79
CA VAL A 73 -10.05 14.97 8.81
C VAL A 73 -8.81 14.16 9.19
N TRP A 74 -8.06 13.66 8.22
CA TRP A 74 -6.88 12.87 8.57
C TRP A 74 -5.76 13.70 9.19
N SER A 75 -5.56 14.94 8.75
CA SER A 75 -4.55 15.84 9.32
C SER A 75 -4.86 16.21 10.77
N LEU A 76 -6.16 16.45 11.09
CA LEU A 76 -6.62 16.63 12.45
C LEU A 76 -6.39 15.38 13.30
N ALA A 77 -6.72 14.19 12.78
CA ALA A 77 -6.51 12.93 13.48
C ALA A 77 -5.02 12.65 13.73
N SER A 78 -4.16 12.93 12.72
CA SER A 78 -2.72 12.79 12.86
C SER A 78 -2.16 13.74 13.93
N ALA A 79 -2.48 15.02 13.86
CA ALA A 79 -2.03 16.00 14.86
C ALA A 79 -2.54 15.64 16.27
N ALA A 80 -3.80 15.22 16.41
CA ALA A 80 -4.41 14.81 17.68
C ALA A 80 -3.74 13.57 18.31
N MET A 81 -3.08 12.71 17.49
CA MET A 81 -2.27 11.61 18.02
C MET A 81 -1.17 12.08 18.98
N GLY A 82 -0.63 13.29 18.80
CA GLY A 82 0.34 13.88 19.73
C GLY A 82 -0.22 14.21 21.12
N LEU A 83 -1.55 14.25 21.28
CA LEU A 83 -2.22 14.65 22.53
C LEU A 83 -2.78 13.46 23.32
N VAL A 84 -2.69 12.24 22.80
CA VAL A 84 -3.31 11.06 23.41
C VAL A 84 -2.56 10.61 24.67
N THR A 85 -3.33 10.04 25.59
CA THR A 85 -2.85 9.49 26.87
C THR A 85 -3.15 8.00 27.05
N GLY A 86 -3.87 7.37 26.09
CA GLY A 86 -4.27 5.99 26.23
C GLY A 86 -4.51 5.25 24.93
N PHE A 87 -4.47 3.93 25.01
CA PHE A 87 -4.57 3.01 23.86
C PHE A 87 -5.81 3.22 22.98
N TRP A 88 -7.00 3.29 23.58
CA TRP A 88 -8.25 3.39 22.82
C TRP A 88 -8.40 4.73 22.09
N GLN A 89 -7.82 5.80 22.63
CA GLN A 89 -7.75 7.09 21.95
C GLN A 89 -6.90 6.98 20.67
N MET A 90 -5.75 6.29 20.76
CA MET A 90 -4.89 6.03 19.59
C MET A 90 -5.63 5.20 18.55
N VAL A 91 -6.31 4.12 18.96
CA VAL A 91 -7.11 3.28 18.06
C VAL A 91 -8.20 4.10 17.35
N ALA A 92 -8.96 4.91 18.10
CA ALA A 92 -10.01 5.75 17.52
C ALA A 92 -9.46 6.76 16.50
N LEU A 93 -8.35 7.43 16.81
CA LEU A 93 -7.71 8.38 15.89
C LEU A 93 -7.14 7.69 14.66
N ARG A 94 -6.59 6.47 14.78
CA ARG A 94 -6.15 5.68 13.62
C ARG A 94 -7.32 5.28 12.72
N MET A 95 -8.48 4.98 13.29
CA MET A 95 -9.70 4.73 12.53
C MET A 95 -10.20 5.99 11.81
N VAL A 96 -10.21 7.16 12.49
CA VAL A 96 -10.57 8.45 11.89
C VAL A 96 -9.61 8.82 10.76
N LEU A 97 -8.31 8.58 10.95
CA LEU A 97 -7.29 8.79 9.92
C LEU A 97 -7.56 7.90 8.69
N GLY A 98 -7.84 6.60 8.89
CA GLY A 98 -8.19 5.68 7.80
C GLY A 98 -9.43 6.09 7.03
N PHE A 99 -10.45 6.59 7.73
CA PHE A 99 -11.65 7.17 7.10
C PHE A 99 -11.32 8.36 6.19
N GLY A 100 -10.56 9.33 6.69
CA GLY A 100 -10.18 10.53 5.92
C GLY A 100 -9.34 10.20 4.69
N GLU A 101 -8.32 9.33 4.86
CA GLU A 101 -7.42 8.93 3.78
C GLU A 101 -8.07 8.08 2.69
N ALA A 102 -9.16 7.36 2.97
CA ALA A 102 -9.84 6.53 1.98
C ALA A 102 -10.36 7.34 0.78
N ILE A 103 -10.57 8.65 0.95
CA ILE A 103 -11.05 9.55 -0.11
C ILE A 103 -9.94 9.87 -1.13
N ALA A 104 -8.69 10.01 -0.69
CA ALA A 104 -7.58 10.49 -1.51
C ALA A 104 -7.32 9.66 -2.79
N PRO A 105 -7.19 8.32 -2.76
CA PRO A 105 -6.96 7.53 -3.97
C PRO A 105 -8.16 7.58 -4.92
N VAL A 106 -9.37 7.55 -4.39
CA VAL A 106 -10.60 7.59 -5.20
C VAL A 106 -10.71 8.93 -5.93
N ALA A 107 -10.51 10.04 -5.21
CA ALA A 107 -10.56 11.39 -5.78
C ALA A 107 -9.43 11.62 -6.81
N SER A 108 -8.22 11.10 -6.54
CA SER A 108 -7.08 11.22 -7.44
C SER A 108 -7.29 10.48 -8.76
N ILE A 109 -7.76 9.23 -8.70
CA ILE A 109 -8.08 8.44 -9.89
C ILE A 109 -9.23 9.07 -10.67
N ALA A 110 -10.27 9.56 -9.98
CA ALA A 110 -11.37 10.27 -10.60
C ALA A 110 -10.90 11.55 -11.30
N TYR A 111 -9.95 12.29 -10.71
CA TYR A 111 -9.34 13.47 -11.34
C TYR A 111 -8.60 13.10 -12.63
N ILE A 112 -7.76 12.07 -12.60
CA ILE A 112 -6.99 11.61 -13.75
C ILE A 112 -7.94 11.20 -14.89
N LYS A 113 -8.94 10.37 -14.59
CA LYS A 113 -9.92 9.92 -15.59
C LYS A 113 -10.74 11.04 -16.22
N ARG A 114 -11.01 12.13 -15.48
CA ARG A 114 -11.84 13.24 -15.97
C ARG A 114 -11.06 14.29 -16.76
N ASN A 115 -9.74 14.37 -16.58
CA ASN A 115 -8.92 15.45 -17.15
C ASN A 115 -7.91 15.00 -18.20
N PHE A 116 -7.75 13.69 -18.40
CA PHE A 116 -6.81 13.12 -19.38
C PHE A 116 -7.53 12.09 -20.24
N SER A 117 -7.29 12.10 -21.54
CA SER A 117 -7.78 11.06 -22.47
C SER A 117 -7.19 9.69 -22.09
N GLU A 118 -7.86 8.59 -22.47
CA GLU A 118 -7.39 7.23 -22.14
C GLU A 118 -5.93 6.99 -22.56
N ALA A 119 -5.52 7.54 -23.70
CA ALA A 119 -4.15 7.45 -24.20
C ALA A 119 -3.12 8.22 -23.37
N GLU A 120 -3.57 9.26 -22.62
CA GLU A 120 -2.69 10.15 -21.85
C GLU A 120 -2.66 9.84 -20.35
N GLN A 121 -3.50 8.94 -19.86
CA GLN A 121 -3.61 8.64 -18.40
C GLN A 121 -2.37 7.96 -17.81
N GLY A 122 -1.51 7.37 -18.63
CA GLY A 122 -0.34 6.62 -18.16
C GLY A 122 0.63 7.46 -17.33
N LEU A 123 1.06 8.61 -17.84
CA LEU A 123 2.01 9.48 -17.14
C LEU A 123 1.42 10.10 -15.86
N PRO A 124 0.20 10.69 -15.85
CA PRO A 124 -0.44 11.17 -14.63
C PRO A 124 -0.61 10.10 -13.56
N THR A 125 -1.01 8.90 -13.93
CA THR A 125 -1.13 7.76 -13.01
C THR A 125 0.24 7.37 -12.44
N GLY A 126 1.27 7.33 -13.29
CA GLY A 126 2.65 7.04 -12.86
C GLY A 126 3.18 8.08 -11.87
N ILE A 127 2.93 9.37 -12.10
CA ILE A 127 3.30 10.45 -11.17
C ILE A 127 2.58 10.26 -9.83
N TYR A 128 1.28 9.99 -9.83
CA TYR A 128 0.52 9.75 -8.61
C TYR A 128 1.05 8.54 -7.83
N ILE A 129 1.24 7.40 -8.49
CA ILE A 129 1.77 6.18 -7.86
C ILE A 129 3.21 6.41 -7.37
N GLY A 130 4.01 7.21 -8.08
CA GLY A 130 5.36 7.60 -7.66
C GLY A 130 5.39 8.21 -6.26
N GLY A 131 4.42 9.05 -5.92
CA GLY A 131 4.27 9.60 -4.56
C GLY A 131 4.02 8.51 -3.50
N ALA A 132 3.21 7.50 -3.83
CA ALA A 132 2.94 6.38 -2.94
C ALA A 132 4.16 5.47 -2.73
N LEU A 133 5.04 5.34 -3.73
CA LEU A 133 6.26 4.55 -3.64
C LEU A 133 7.38 5.27 -2.89
N VAL A 134 7.51 6.59 -3.09
CA VAL A 134 8.55 7.42 -2.46
C VAL A 134 8.18 7.78 -1.02
N GLY A 135 6.88 7.94 -0.73
CA GLY A 135 6.38 8.35 0.59
C GLY A 135 6.92 7.53 1.76
N PRO A 136 6.85 6.19 1.72
CA PRO A 136 7.40 5.35 2.79
C PRO A 136 8.90 5.53 3.02
N ALA A 137 9.69 5.69 1.95
CA ALA A 137 11.13 5.92 2.06
C ALA A 137 11.43 7.26 2.76
N VAL A 138 10.82 8.34 2.27
CA VAL A 138 10.97 9.70 2.85
C VAL A 138 10.46 9.71 4.29
N GLY A 139 9.27 9.14 4.54
CA GLY A 139 8.66 9.10 5.87
C GLY A 139 9.52 8.35 6.88
N THR A 140 10.07 7.20 6.50
CA THR A 140 10.92 6.39 7.39
C THR A 140 12.25 7.08 7.68
N MET A 141 12.89 7.67 6.67
CA MET A 141 14.15 8.40 6.87
C MET A 141 13.96 9.66 7.72
N ALA A 142 12.95 10.48 7.38
CA ALA A 142 12.65 11.71 8.10
C ALA A 142 12.15 11.41 9.53
N GLY A 143 11.24 10.45 9.68
CA GLY A 143 10.71 10.07 10.98
C GLY A 143 11.78 9.48 11.90
N GLY A 144 12.66 8.62 11.36
CA GLY A 144 13.80 8.09 12.12
C GLY A 144 14.78 9.16 12.59
N ALA A 145 14.99 10.22 11.79
CA ALA A 145 15.85 11.34 12.16
C ALA A 145 15.19 12.32 13.15
N LEU A 146 13.86 12.47 13.09
CA LEU A 146 13.12 13.47 13.86
C LEU A 146 12.57 12.94 15.18
N ILE A 147 12.41 11.62 15.35
CA ILE A 147 11.76 11.08 16.55
C ILE A 147 12.59 11.29 17.83
N ASP A 148 13.92 11.22 17.74
CA ASP A 148 14.80 11.43 18.91
C ASP A 148 14.81 12.89 19.37
N PRO A 149 15.01 13.91 18.49
CA PRO A 149 15.02 15.30 18.91
C PRO A 149 13.66 15.88 19.25
N LEU A 150 12.57 15.42 18.58
CA LEU A 150 11.23 15.99 18.75
C LEU A 150 10.34 15.17 19.70
N GLY A 151 10.65 13.90 19.86
CA GLY A 151 9.75 12.93 20.49
C GLY A 151 8.59 12.51 19.56
N TRP A 152 7.98 11.37 19.86
CA TRP A 152 6.91 10.81 19.05
C TRP A 152 5.66 11.71 18.97
N ARG A 153 5.33 12.45 20.04
CA ARG A 153 4.17 13.36 20.04
C ARG A 153 4.32 14.46 19.01
N MET A 154 5.47 15.13 19.00
CA MET A 154 5.73 16.20 18.03
C MET A 154 5.88 15.68 16.60
N LEU A 155 6.35 14.45 16.40
CA LEU A 155 6.37 13.83 15.07
C LEU A 155 4.97 13.77 14.45
N PHE A 156 3.96 13.33 15.19
CA PHE A 156 2.57 13.30 14.74
C PHE A 156 2.00 14.71 14.50
N VAL A 157 2.28 15.65 15.41
CA VAL A 157 1.84 17.04 15.24
C VAL A 157 2.44 17.67 13.96
N VAL A 158 3.75 17.51 13.74
CA VAL A 158 4.42 18.05 12.54
C VAL A 158 3.84 17.48 11.27
N VAL A 159 3.62 16.18 11.19
CA VAL A 159 3.05 15.57 9.98
C VAL A 159 1.59 15.96 9.77
N GLY A 160 0.79 16.06 10.83
CA GLY A 160 -0.57 16.61 10.75
C GLY A 160 -0.56 18.07 10.25
N LEU A 161 0.37 18.89 10.72
CA LEU A 161 0.52 20.28 10.26
C LEU A 161 0.95 20.37 8.78
N LEU A 162 1.78 19.45 8.28
CA LEU A 162 2.11 19.39 6.85
C LEU A 162 0.85 19.21 5.98
N GLY A 163 -0.12 18.42 6.46
CA GLY A 163 -1.41 18.28 5.80
C GLY A 163 -2.18 19.60 5.75
N PHE A 164 -2.21 20.38 6.83
CA PHE A 164 -2.84 21.71 6.83
C PHE A 164 -2.15 22.68 5.88
N VAL A 165 -0.83 22.68 5.83
CA VAL A 165 -0.07 23.51 4.87
C VAL A 165 -0.44 23.13 3.43
N TRP A 166 -0.60 21.83 3.15
CA TRP A 166 -0.99 21.35 1.82
C TRP A 166 -2.44 21.72 1.44
N LEU A 167 -3.36 21.87 2.41
CA LEU A 167 -4.73 22.30 2.14
C LEU A 167 -4.80 23.69 1.47
N ILE A 168 -3.85 24.59 1.77
CA ILE A 168 -3.81 25.93 1.21
C ILE A 168 -3.70 25.89 -0.33
N PRO A 169 -2.65 25.30 -0.93
CA PRO A 169 -2.56 25.22 -2.38
C PRO A 169 -3.69 24.39 -3.01
N TRP A 170 -4.23 23.38 -2.31
CA TRP A 170 -5.39 22.64 -2.82
C TRP A 170 -6.65 23.51 -2.87
N ALA A 171 -6.90 24.34 -1.87
CA ALA A 171 -8.03 25.26 -1.86
C ALA A 171 -7.97 26.27 -3.00
N VAL A 172 -6.74 26.77 -3.32
CA VAL A 172 -6.52 27.77 -4.37
C VAL A 172 -6.53 27.11 -5.76
N TRP A 173 -5.69 26.10 -5.99
CA TRP A 173 -5.42 25.51 -7.32
C TRP A 173 -6.08 24.15 -7.54
N GLY A 174 -6.82 23.64 -6.59
CA GLY A 174 -7.56 22.38 -6.75
C GLY A 174 -8.61 22.49 -7.87
N PRO A 175 -9.00 21.36 -8.49
CA PRO A 175 -9.89 21.35 -9.65
C PRO A 175 -11.23 22.05 -9.34
N PRO A 176 -11.78 22.86 -10.27
CA PRO A 176 -13.04 23.52 -10.07
C PRO A 176 -14.18 22.50 -9.89
N HIS A 177 -15.25 22.95 -9.24
CA HIS A 177 -16.45 22.14 -9.03
C HIS A 177 -17.22 22.01 -10.36
N ASN A 178 -17.02 20.92 -11.11
CA ASN A 178 -17.68 20.70 -12.40
C ASN A 178 -19.01 19.96 -12.22
N ALA A 179 -20.12 20.67 -12.38
CA ALA A 179 -21.48 20.09 -12.39
C ALA A 179 -21.70 19.13 -13.58
N ALA A 180 -21.06 19.40 -14.73
CA ALA A 180 -21.15 18.55 -15.93
C ALA A 180 -20.57 17.14 -15.72
N ALA A 181 -19.58 16.98 -14.83
CA ALA A 181 -19.03 15.68 -14.48
C ALA A 181 -20.01 14.79 -13.69
N ARG A 182 -21.01 15.39 -13.02
CA ARG A 182 -22.10 14.67 -12.32
C ARG A 182 -23.03 13.98 -13.32
N GLU A 183 -23.33 14.62 -14.44
CA GLU A 183 -24.23 14.08 -15.46
C GLU A 183 -23.56 12.92 -16.22
N ALA A 184 -22.27 13.04 -16.57
CA ALA A 184 -21.50 11.96 -17.21
C ALA A 184 -21.38 10.70 -16.32
N ALA A 185 -21.17 10.89 -15.01
CA ALA A 185 -21.12 9.78 -14.05
C ALA A 185 -22.48 9.09 -13.83
N ARG A 186 -23.59 9.81 -14.10
CA ARG A 186 -24.95 9.27 -14.01
C ARG A 186 -25.31 8.40 -15.21
N ILE A 187 -24.81 8.74 -16.38
CA ILE A 187 -25.04 8.02 -17.64
C ILE A 187 -24.23 6.70 -17.70
N GLY A 188 -23.06 6.61 -17.05
CA GLY A 188 -22.21 5.41 -17.03
C GLY A 188 -22.67 4.26 -16.12
N LYS A 189 -23.83 4.36 -15.47
CA LYS A 189 -24.32 3.39 -14.46
C LYS A 189 -25.08 2.17 -15.00
N GLU A 190 -25.24 2.02 -16.32
CA GLU A 190 -25.89 0.83 -16.90
C GLU A 190 -24.88 -0.30 -17.18
N ALA A 191 -24.07 -0.66 -16.18
CA ALA A 191 -23.27 -1.87 -16.27
C ALA A 191 -24.12 -3.07 -15.85
N GLN A 192 -24.42 -3.97 -16.80
CA GLN A 192 -25.15 -5.21 -16.54
C GLN A 192 -24.56 -5.98 -15.36
N PRO A 193 -25.40 -6.60 -14.53
CA PRO A 193 -24.95 -7.33 -13.34
C PRO A 193 -24.17 -8.58 -13.78
N VAL A 194 -22.86 -8.55 -13.54
CA VAL A 194 -22.03 -9.76 -13.69
C VAL A 194 -22.29 -10.67 -12.51
N ARG A 195 -22.52 -11.97 -12.77
CA ARG A 195 -22.69 -12.98 -11.72
C ARG A 195 -21.37 -13.28 -11.03
N TRP A 196 -21.00 -12.44 -10.06
CA TRP A 196 -19.73 -12.51 -9.33
C TRP A 196 -19.44 -13.88 -8.70
N LEU A 197 -20.47 -14.58 -8.19
CA LEU A 197 -20.30 -15.91 -7.62
C LEU A 197 -19.80 -16.94 -8.65
N GLN A 198 -20.25 -16.83 -9.90
CA GLN A 198 -19.77 -17.72 -10.96
C GLN A 198 -18.36 -17.34 -11.43
N ALA A 199 -18.05 -16.04 -11.49
CA ALA A 199 -16.72 -15.56 -11.79
C ALA A 199 -15.73 -15.93 -10.67
N ALA A 200 -16.11 -15.80 -9.41
CA ALA A 200 -15.29 -16.14 -8.23
C ALA A 200 -14.92 -17.63 -8.15
N ALA A 201 -15.72 -18.53 -8.74
CA ALA A 201 -15.40 -19.96 -8.84
C ALA A 201 -14.27 -20.26 -9.87
N ASN A 202 -13.83 -19.29 -10.66
CA ASN A 202 -12.69 -19.47 -11.56
C ASN A 202 -11.37 -19.45 -10.78
N PRO A 203 -10.49 -20.46 -10.97
CA PRO A 203 -9.16 -20.50 -10.32
C PRO A 203 -8.32 -19.24 -10.49
N LEU A 204 -8.59 -18.46 -11.55
CA LEU A 204 -7.98 -17.15 -11.77
C LEU A 204 -8.17 -16.19 -10.58
N PHE A 205 -9.36 -16.18 -9.97
CA PHE A 205 -9.64 -15.34 -8.80
C PHE A 205 -8.86 -15.78 -7.57
N ALA A 206 -8.62 -17.09 -7.42
CA ALA A 206 -7.73 -17.58 -6.37
C ALA A 206 -6.28 -17.07 -6.58
N ALA A 207 -5.77 -17.08 -7.83
CA ALA A 207 -4.46 -16.52 -8.12
C ALA A 207 -4.38 -15.02 -7.79
N VAL A 208 -5.41 -14.26 -8.18
CA VAL A 208 -5.48 -12.81 -7.88
C VAL A 208 -5.59 -12.56 -6.37
N ALA A 209 -6.45 -13.29 -5.67
CA ALA A 209 -6.67 -13.13 -4.23
C ALA A 209 -5.44 -13.50 -3.41
N LEU A 210 -4.89 -14.70 -3.61
CA LEU A 210 -3.72 -15.15 -2.87
C LEU A 210 -2.49 -14.33 -3.23
N GLY A 211 -2.31 -13.98 -4.51
CA GLY A 211 -1.25 -13.09 -4.96
C GLY A 211 -1.31 -11.74 -4.24
N ALA A 212 -2.50 -11.10 -4.21
CA ALA A 212 -2.72 -9.82 -3.57
C ALA A 212 -2.51 -9.88 -2.06
N PHE A 213 -3.09 -10.89 -1.40
CA PHE A 213 -2.99 -11.04 0.06
C PHE A 213 -1.54 -11.25 0.52
N PHE A 214 -0.85 -12.25 -0.01
CA PHE A 214 0.46 -12.65 0.48
C PHE A 214 1.58 -11.69 0.06
N TYR A 215 1.50 -11.08 -1.11
CA TYR A 215 2.35 -9.95 -1.46
C TYR A 215 2.17 -8.77 -0.50
N SER A 216 0.91 -8.39 -0.22
CA SER A 216 0.60 -7.28 0.67
C SER A 216 0.90 -7.60 2.13
N TYR A 217 0.79 -8.85 2.56
CA TYR A 217 1.19 -9.30 3.89
C TYR A 217 2.68 -9.02 4.14
N PHE A 218 3.55 -9.41 3.20
CA PHE A 218 4.96 -9.06 3.23
C PHE A 218 5.17 -7.54 3.33
N TRP A 219 4.50 -6.79 2.46
CA TRP A 219 4.64 -5.35 2.39
C TRP A 219 4.22 -4.66 3.70
N TYR A 220 3.08 -5.05 4.26
CA TYR A 220 2.62 -4.48 5.52
C TYR A 220 3.47 -4.91 6.71
N PHE A 221 4.03 -6.10 6.74
CA PHE A 221 5.04 -6.48 7.73
C PHE A 221 6.23 -5.52 7.69
N ILE A 222 6.78 -5.27 6.50
CA ILE A 222 7.91 -4.33 6.33
C ILE A 222 7.56 -2.94 6.86
N LEU A 223 6.41 -2.41 6.47
CA LEU A 223 6.02 -1.04 6.84
C LEU A 223 5.61 -0.89 8.31
N THR A 224 5.16 -1.95 8.96
CA THR A 224 4.60 -1.84 10.32
C THR A 224 5.53 -2.32 11.42
N TRP A 225 6.26 -3.42 11.20
CA TRP A 225 7.01 -4.07 12.27
C TRP A 225 8.53 -4.03 12.13
N VAL A 226 9.05 -3.85 10.90
CA VAL A 226 10.52 -3.80 10.71
C VAL A 226 11.17 -2.65 11.49
N PRO A 227 10.58 -1.43 11.64
CA PRO A 227 11.13 -0.42 12.53
C PRO A 227 11.34 -0.93 13.97
N SER A 228 10.35 -1.64 14.52
CA SER A 228 10.45 -2.25 15.86
C SER A 228 11.50 -3.35 15.92
N TYR A 229 11.60 -4.21 14.91
CA TYR A 229 12.66 -5.22 14.82
C TYR A 229 14.06 -4.59 14.86
N LEU A 230 14.30 -3.58 14.03
CA LEU A 230 15.60 -2.92 13.94
C LEU A 230 16.02 -2.24 15.26
N VAL A 231 15.05 -1.61 15.94
CA VAL A 231 15.33 -0.87 17.20
C VAL A 231 15.38 -1.82 18.39
N GLN A 232 14.41 -2.72 18.55
CA GLN A 232 14.27 -3.53 19.77
C GLN A 232 15.17 -4.77 19.77
N GLU A 233 15.20 -5.52 18.67
CA GLU A 233 15.98 -6.76 18.59
C GLU A 233 17.43 -6.48 18.17
N LEU A 234 17.66 -5.69 17.10
CA LEU A 234 19.01 -5.38 16.64
C LEU A 234 19.70 -4.23 17.38
N GLY A 235 18.95 -3.43 18.16
CA GLY A 235 19.50 -2.34 18.96
C GLY A 235 19.95 -1.12 18.12
N TYR A 236 19.36 -0.90 16.96
CA TYR A 236 19.69 0.26 16.13
C TYR A 236 19.13 1.55 16.76
N SER A 237 19.85 2.67 16.57
CA SER A 237 19.29 3.98 16.82
C SER A 237 18.16 4.26 15.82
N ASN A 238 17.23 5.15 16.17
CA ASN A 238 16.13 5.53 15.28
C ASN A 238 16.64 6.12 13.96
N LEU A 239 17.72 6.89 13.99
CA LEU A 239 18.36 7.42 12.79
C LEU A 239 18.89 6.31 11.88
N LYS A 240 19.61 5.31 12.44
CA LYS A 240 20.13 4.17 11.70
C LYS A 240 18.99 3.31 11.14
N MET A 241 17.94 3.07 11.94
CA MET A 241 16.72 2.37 11.51
C MET A 241 16.09 3.08 10.30
N GLY A 242 15.93 4.41 10.37
CA GLY A 242 15.39 5.23 9.29
C GLY A 242 16.17 5.08 7.98
N ALA A 243 17.50 5.09 8.04
CA ALA A 243 18.35 4.91 6.86
C ALA A 243 18.30 3.45 6.33
N VAL A 244 18.45 2.46 7.21
CA VAL A 244 18.50 1.04 6.85
C VAL A 244 17.19 0.52 6.27
N LEU A 245 16.06 1.11 6.63
CA LEU A 245 14.77 0.78 6.03
C LEU A 245 14.42 1.72 4.85
N GLY A 246 14.70 3.01 4.96
CA GLY A 246 14.35 4.01 3.95
C GLY A 246 15.10 3.83 2.62
N ILE A 247 16.40 3.50 2.66
CA ILE A 247 17.20 3.26 1.45
C ILE A 247 16.65 2.07 0.63
N PRO A 248 16.39 0.88 1.19
CA PRO A 248 15.76 -0.22 0.46
C PRO A 248 14.34 0.10 -0.05
N LEU A 249 13.55 0.88 0.69
CA LEU A 249 12.24 1.35 0.23
C LEU A 249 12.36 2.25 -1.01
N ALA A 250 13.33 3.16 -1.03
CA ALA A 250 13.65 3.96 -2.23
C ALA A 250 14.13 3.06 -3.39
N GLY A 251 14.94 2.05 -3.09
CA GLY A 251 15.35 1.02 -4.04
C GLY A 251 14.16 0.27 -4.64
N THR A 252 13.15 -0.07 -3.83
CA THR A 252 11.90 -0.69 -4.31
C THR A 252 11.19 0.21 -5.32
N ALA A 253 11.06 1.51 -5.04
CA ALA A 253 10.43 2.46 -5.95
C ALA A 253 11.18 2.52 -7.29
N LEU A 254 12.50 2.62 -7.25
CA LEU A 254 13.35 2.68 -8.44
C LEU A 254 13.28 1.39 -9.27
N THR A 255 13.44 0.24 -8.63
CA THR A 255 13.40 -1.06 -9.34
C THR A 255 12.01 -1.36 -9.90
N SER A 256 10.93 -0.92 -9.24
CA SER A 256 9.56 -1.04 -9.76
C SER A 256 9.38 -0.27 -11.07
N LEU A 257 9.89 0.96 -11.14
CA LEU A 257 9.84 1.79 -12.36
C LEU A 257 10.64 1.16 -13.51
N ILE A 258 11.86 0.70 -13.23
CA ILE A 258 12.74 0.10 -14.22
C ILE A 258 12.18 -1.23 -14.74
N ALA A 259 11.71 -2.09 -13.85
CA ALA A 259 11.29 -3.46 -14.18
C ALA A 259 10.09 -3.50 -15.14
N GLY A 260 9.15 -2.57 -15.02
CA GLY A 260 8.04 -2.45 -15.98
C GLY A 260 8.55 -2.20 -17.41
N GLY A 261 9.42 -1.21 -17.58
CA GLY A 261 10.02 -0.87 -18.88
C GLY A 261 10.92 -1.97 -19.45
N VAL A 262 11.67 -2.67 -18.58
CA VAL A 262 12.50 -3.81 -19.00
C VAL A 262 11.62 -4.97 -19.49
N ALA A 263 10.56 -5.31 -18.77
CA ALA A 263 9.63 -6.36 -19.19
C ALA A 263 8.99 -6.04 -20.54
N ASP A 264 8.55 -4.79 -20.76
CA ASP A 264 7.99 -4.36 -22.04
C ASP A 264 9.02 -4.43 -23.19
N ARG A 265 10.28 -4.09 -22.91
CA ARG A 265 11.37 -4.21 -23.89
C ARG A 265 11.66 -5.68 -24.24
N VAL A 266 11.65 -6.56 -23.25
CA VAL A 266 11.82 -8.02 -23.46
C VAL A 266 10.68 -8.55 -24.36
N ILE A 267 9.42 -8.25 -24.02
CA ILE A 267 8.24 -8.67 -24.80
C ILE A 267 8.38 -8.22 -26.26
N ARG A 268 8.70 -6.94 -26.49
CA ARG A 268 8.85 -6.40 -27.86
C ARG A 268 10.01 -7.00 -28.66
N ARG A 269 11.14 -7.30 -27.99
CA ARG A 269 12.35 -7.81 -28.68
C ARG A 269 12.29 -9.30 -28.96
N THR A 270 11.68 -10.07 -28.07
CA THR A 270 11.67 -11.54 -28.19
C THR A 270 10.41 -12.09 -28.81
N GLY A 271 9.31 -11.29 -28.91
CA GLY A 271 7.98 -11.77 -29.31
C GLY A 271 7.35 -12.74 -28.31
N ALA A 272 7.96 -12.91 -27.12
CA ALA A 272 7.45 -13.82 -26.09
C ALA A 272 6.09 -13.32 -25.54
N SER A 273 5.27 -14.25 -25.07
CA SER A 273 3.98 -13.93 -24.46
C SER A 273 4.14 -12.97 -23.27
N ALA A 274 3.40 -11.86 -23.28
CA ALA A 274 3.39 -10.90 -22.19
C ALA A 274 3.05 -11.56 -20.83
N LEU A 275 2.11 -12.52 -20.84
CA LEU A 275 1.78 -13.29 -19.64
C LEU A 275 2.99 -14.06 -19.10
N THR A 276 3.75 -14.73 -19.96
CA THR A 276 4.93 -15.52 -19.55
C THR A 276 6.04 -14.63 -19.02
N VAL A 277 6.37 -13.55 -19.72
CA VAL A 277 7.44 -12.62 -19.31
C VAL A 277 7.09 -11.98 -17.96
N ARG A 278 5.89 -11.44 -17.81
CA ARG A 278 5.49 -10.79 -16.56
C ARG A 278 5.41 -11.78 -15.39
N LYS A 279 4.96 -13.01 -15.61
CA LYS A 279 5.01 -14.08 -14.59
C LYS A 279 6.44 -14.38 -14.14
N ALA A 280 7.39 -14.45 -15.07
CA ALA A 280 8.80 -14.67 -14.76
C ALA A 280 9.37 -13.52 -13.91
N PHE A 281 9.06 -12.27 -14.25
CA PHE A 281 9.47 -11.09 -13.48
C PHE A 281 8.89 -11.09 -12.07
N VAL A 282 7.60 -11.44 -11.92
CA VAL A 282 6.96 -11.56 -10.60
C VAL A 282 7.60 -12.67 -9.79
N ALA A 283 7.78 -13.87 -10.38
CA ALA A 283 8.39 -14.99 -9.67
C ALA A 283 9.82 -14.67 -9.23
N CYS A 284 10.65 -14.15 -10.11
CA CYS A 284 12.03 -13.76 -9.80
C CYS A 284 12.07 -12.70 -8.69
N GLY A 285 11.26 -11.63 -8.84
CA GLY A 285 11.25 -10.54 -7.88
C GLY A 285 10.76 -10.96 -6.49
N PHE A 286 9.69 -11.75 -6.41
CA PHE A 286 9.16 -12.22 -5.14
C PHE A 286 10.04 -13.28 -4.48
N LEU A 287 10.74 -14.13 -5.25
CA LEU A 287 11.75 -15.03 -4.72
C LEU A 287 12.94 -14.27 -4.12
N LEU A 288 13.42 -13.21 -4.78
CA LEU A 288 14.39 -12.29 -4.19
C LEU A 288 13.84 -11.62 -2.93
N GLY A 289 12.55 -11.27 -2.90
CA GLY A 289 11.88 -10.77 -1.71
C GLY A 289 12.00 -11.68 -0.50
N CYS A 290 11.94 -12.99 -0.72
CA CYS A 290 12.06 -13.98 0.35
C CYS A 290 13.44 -14.03 1.01
N THR A 291 14.47 -13.41 0.44
CA THR A 291 15.82 -13.35 1.06
C THR A 291 15.82 -12.69 2.44
N ILE A 292 14.76 -11.92 2.78
CA ILE A 292 14.62 -11.31 4.12
C ILE A 292 14.63 -12.35 5.25
N VAL A 293 14.28 -13.61 4.98
CA VAL A 293 14.33 -14.68 5.98
C VAL A 293 15.74 -14.88 6.57
N ALA A 294 16.78 -14.47 5.83
CA ALA A 294 18.17 -14.56 6.31
C ALA A 294 18.44 -13.70 7.55
N VAL A 295 17.57 -12.71 7.85
CA VAL A 295 17.73 -11.87 9.05
C VAL A 295 16.99 -12.43 10.27
N ALA A 296 16.22 -13.51 10.15
CA ALA A 296 15.39 -14.07 11.22
C ALA A 296 16.14 -14.52 12.47
N GLY A 297 17.42 -14.85 12.35
CA GLY A 297 18.26 -15.31 13.46
C GLY A 297 19.41 -14.36 13.82
N LEU A 298 19.40 -13.14 13.27
CA LEU A 298 20.49 -12.19 13.52
C LEU A 298 20.34 -11.54 14.90
N THR A 299 21.48 -11.27 15.53
CA THR A 299 21.58 -10.67 16.85
C THR A 299 21.98 -9.19 16.78
N ARG A 300 22.03 -8.52 17.93
CA ARG A 300 22.41 -7.12 18.05
C ARG A 300 23.70 -6.78 17.30
N GLY A 301 23.67 -5.67 16.59
CA GLY A 301 24.81 -5.13 15.84
C GLY A 301 25.01 -5.73 14.44
N ALA A 302 24.27 -6.78 14.05
CA ALA A 302 24.36 -7.32 12.71
C ALA A 302 23.97 -6.30 11.64
N ASP A 303 24.71 -6.24 10.52
CA ASP A 303 24.36 -5.40 9.37
C ASP A 303 23.35 -6.12 8.47
N VAL A 304 22.13 -5.59 8.43
CA VAL A 304 21.03 -6.16 7.64
C VAL A 304 20.77 -5.41 6.33
N LEU A 305 21.43 -4.27 6.11
CA LEU A 305 21.20 -3.42 4.94
C LEU A 305 21.35 -4.16 3.61
N PRO A 306 22.38 -5.01 3.39
CA PRO A 306 22.51 -5.74 2.13
C PRO A 306 21.34 -6.69 1.86
N VAL A 307 20.86 -7.40 2.89
CA VAL A 307 19.73 -8.32 2.77
C VAL A 307 18.44 -7.55 2.47
N PHE A 308 18.20 -6.44 3.17
CA PHE A 308 17.05 -5.58 2.92
C PHE A 308 17.10 -4.98 1.51
N LEU A 309 18.27 -4.57 1.02
CA LEU A 309 18.40 -4.07 -0.36
C LEU A 309 18.02 -5.15 -1.38
N VAL A 310 18.56 -6.36 -1.27
CA VAL A 310 18.23 -7.46 -2.19
C VAL A 310 16.76 -7.80 -2.12
N SER A 311 16.20 -7.96 -0.91
CA SER A 311 14.81 -8.33 -0.70
C SER A 311 13.86 -7.26 -1.25
N MET A 312 14.05 -6.02 -0.87
CA MET A 312 13.14 -4.92 -1.22
C MET A 312 13.25 -4.52 -2.69
N CYS A 313 14.46 -4.45 -3.25
CA CYS A 313 14.65 -4.24 -4.69
C CYS A 313 14.05 -5.39 -5.50
N GLY A 314 14.18 -6.63 -5.03
CA GLY A 314 13.52 -7.79 -5.62
C GLY A 314 12.00 -7.65 -5.63
N MET A 315 11.39 -7.28 -4.51
CA MET A 315 9.95 -7.01 -4.44
C MET A 315 9.54 -5.91 -5.41
N GLY A 316 10.30 -4.81 -5.51
CA GLY A 316 10.05 -3.74 -6.47
C GLY A 316 10.10 -4.26 -7.92
N PHE A 317 11.06 -5.12 -8.24
CA PHE A 317 11.18 -5.74 -9.55
C PHE A 317 9.95 -6.58 -9.93
N GLY A 318 9.34 -7.26 -8.96
CA GLY A 318 8.14 -8.08 -9.17
C GLY A 318 6.84 -7.28 -9.22
N VAL A 319 6.68 -6.24 -8.38
CA VAL A 319 5.39 -5.63 -8.09
C VAL A 319 4.77 -4.90 -9.28
N SER A 320 5.55 -4.16 -10.07
CA SER A 320 5.03 -3.48 -11.27
C SER A 320 4.45 -4.47 -12.28
N ASN A 321 5.12 -5.60 -12.45
CA ASN A 321 4.66 -6.69 -13.31
C ASN A 321 3.46 -7.44 -12.74
N TYR A 322 3.35 -7.55 -11.40
CA TYR A 322 2.20 -8.14 -10.75
C TYR A 322 0.90 -7.36 -11.01
N TRP A 323 0.93 -6.04 -10.86
CA TRP A 323 -0.23 -5.20 -11.20
C TRP A 323 -0.55 -5.23 -12.70
N ALA A 324 0.48 -5.25 -13.55
CA ALA A 324 0.30 -5.35 -14.99
C ALA A 324 -0.32 -6.69 -15.43
N LEU A 325 -0.11 -7.80 -14.70
CA LEU A 325 -0.79 -9.06 -14.96
C LEU A 325 -2.31 -8.92 -14.83
N THR A 326 -2.81 -8.15 -13.85
CA THR A 326 -4.25 -7.94 -13.68
C THR A 326 -4.88 -7.25 -14.90
N HIS A 327 -4.17 -6.31 -15.51
CA HIS A 327 -4.62 -5.68 -16.75
C HIS A 327 -4.65 -6.65 -17.95
N LEU A 328 -3.75 -7.64 -17.98
CA LEU A 328 -3.74 -8.65 -19.05
C LEU A 328 -4.86 -9.69 -18.94
N ILE A 329 -5.31 -9.98 -17.70
CA ILE A 329 -6.29 -11.04 -17.46
C ILE A 329 -7.73 -10.54 -17.39
N ALA A 330 -7.94 -9.28 -17.02
CA ALA A 330 -9.26 -8.71 -16.86
C ALA A 330 -9.81 -8.19 -18.19
N PRO A 331 -11.04 -8.58 -18.60
CA PRO A 331 -11.72 -7.94 -19.72
C PRO A 331 -11.88 -6.44 -19.47
N GLU A 332 -11.77 -5.59 -20.50
CA GLU A 332 -11.84 -4.13 -20.39
C GLU A 332 -13.04 -3.65 -19.56
N ARG A 333 -14.22 -4.24 -19.78
CA ARG A 333 -15.45 -3.92 -19.05
C ARG A 333 -15.40 -4.22 -17.56
N LEU A 334 -14.53 -5.13 -17.11
CA LEU A 334 -14.45 -5.61 -15.73
C LEU A 334 -13.16 -5.21 -15.01
N ILE A 335 -12.22 -4.56 -15.68
CA ILE A 335 -10.90 -4.25 -15.13
C ILE A 335 -11.00 -3.50 -13.79
N GLY A 336 -11.86 -2.51 -13.70
CA GLY A 336 -12.08 -1.75 -12.45
C GLY A 336 -12.60 -2.62 -11.30
N ARG A 337 -13.45 -3.61 -11.60
CA ARG A 337 -14.01 -4.53 -10.59
C ARG A 337 -12.97 -5.56 -10.13
N VAL A 338 -12.16 -6.10 -11.05
CA VAL A 338 -11.07 -7.04 -10.71
C VAL A 338 -9.99 -6.34 -9.90
N LEU A 339 -9.60 -5.11 -10.28
CA LEU A 339 -8.68 -4.28 -9.50
C LEU A 339 -9.25 -3.92 -8.12
N GLY A 340 -10.53 -3.59 -8.04
CA GLY A 340 -11.21 -3.34 -6.77
C GLY A 340 -11.21 -4.56 -5.86
N PHE A 341 -11.53 -5.73 -6.38
CA PHE A 341 -11.43 -7.00 -5.65
C PHE A 341 -10.01 -7.26 -5.16
N GLN A 342 -9.02 -7.15 -6.06
CA GLN A 342 -7.61 -7.33 -5.73
C GLN A 342 -7.16 -6.36 -4.62
N ASN A 343 -7.55 -5.09 -4.70
CA ASN A 343 -7.21 -4.09 -3.69
C ASN A 343 -7.88 -4.38 -2.34
N THR A 344 -9.14 -4.81 -2.34
CA THR A 344 -9.84 -5.20 -1.11
C THR A 344 -9.12 -6.35 -0.39
N ILE A 345 -8.72 -7.38 -1.14
CA ILE A 345 -7.95 -8.51 -0.59
C ILE A 345 -6.57 -8.04 -0.07
N ALA A 346 -5.90 -7.13 -0.80
CA ALA A 346 -4.64 -6.55 -0.34
C ALA A 346 -4.80 -5.78 0.99
N GLN A 347 -5.91 -5.06 1.18
CA GLN A 347 -6.18 -4.33 2.43
C GLN A 347 -6.49 -5.27 3.61
N LEU A 348 -7.06 -6.46 3.37
CA LEU A 348 -7.23 -7.47 4.43
C LEU A 348 -5.87 -7.92 4.98
N ALA A 349 -4.83 -7.98 4.16
CA ALA A 349 -3.48 -8.20 4.65
C ALA A 349 -2.98 -7.05 5.56
N GLY A 350 -3.39 -5.81 5.29
CA GLY A 350 -3.12 -4.66 6.17
C GLY A 350 -3.77 -4.77 7.55
N VAL A 351 -4.91 -5.45 7.64
CA VAL A 351 -5.54 -5.77 8.93
C VAL A 351 -4.83 -6.94 9.62
N THR A 352 -4.57 -8.01 8.89
CA THR A 352 -4.09 -9.28 9.47
C THR A 352 -2.60 -9.29 9.75
N ALA A 353 -1.75 -8.74 8.88
CA ALA A 353 -0.30 -8.81 9.04
C ALA A 353 0.20 -8.17 10.34
N PRO A 354 -0.24 -6.95 10.75
CA PRO A 354 0.21 -6.37 11.99
C PRO A 354 -0.23 -7.17 13.23
N ILE A 355 -1.47 -7.69 13.24
CA ILE A 355 -2.01 -8.46 14.37
C ILE A 355 -1.28 -9.81 14.50
N VAL A 356 -1.18 -10.56 13.39
CA VAL A 356 -0.51 -11.86 13.38
C VAL A 356 0.98 -11.71 13.74
N THR A 357 1.64 -10.68 13.24
CA THR A 357 3.03 -10.39 13.63
C THR A 357 3.13 -10.12 15.12
N GLY A 358 2.23 -9.31 15.70
CA GLY A 358 2.21 -9.04 17.14
C GLY A 358 2.02 -10.30 17.97
N LEU A 359 1.18 -11.25 17.52
CA LEU A 359 1.01 -12.56 18.15
C LEU A 359 2.29 -13.41 18.07
N LEU A 360 2.95 -13.42 16.90
CA LEU A 360 4.17 -14.22 16.68
C LEU A 360 5.39 -13.67 17.42
N VAL A 361 5.49 -12.35 17.55
CA VAL A 361 6.55 -11.69 18.33
C VAL A 361 6.44 -12.01 19.82
N GLY A 362 5.21 -12.09 20.35
CA GLY A 362 4.93 -12.47 21.73
C GLY A 362 5.57 -11.55 22.77
N GLU A 363 5.50 -11.94 24.03
CA GLU A 363 6.04 -11.15 25.16
C GLU A 363 7.59 -11.15 25.20
N GLU A 364 8.23 -12.14 24.57
CA GLU A 364 9.68 -12.22 24.48
C GLU A 364 10.28 -11.23 23.48
N HIS A 365 9.47 -10.52 22.70
CA HIS A 365 9.88 -9.57 21.67
C HIS A 365 10.83 -10.18 20.62
N ARG A 366 10.64 -11.47 20.27
CA ARG A 366 11.46 -12.19 19.29
C ARG A 366 10.79 -12.19 17.92
N PHE A 367 11.43 -11.55 16.95
CA PHE A 367 10.87 -11.36 15.61
C PHE A 367 11.14 -12.53 14.64
N GLY A 368 11.98 -13.51 14.99
CA GLY A 368 12.42 -14.56 14.08
C GLY A 368 11.28 -15.29 13.37
N THR A 369 10.29 -15.80 14.12
CA THR A 369 9.10 -16.48 13.54
C THR A 369 8.27 -15.55 12.67
N ALA A 370 8.07 -14.29 13.09
CA ALA A 370 7.33 -13.30 12.33
C ALA A 370 8.02 -12.97 10.99
N ILE A 371 9.34 -12.85 10.99
CA ILE A 371 10.17 -12.66 9.78
C ILE A 371 10.04 -13.85 8.84
N LEU A 372 10.09 -15.08 9.37
CA LEU A 372 9.94 -16.29 8.55
C LEU A 372 8.55 -16.33 7.89
N VAL A 373 7.48 -16.11 8.64
CA VAL A 373 6.11 -16.10 8.12
C VAL A 373 5.94 -15.02 7.06
N ALA A 374 6.35 -13.78 7.36
CA ALA A 374 6.22 -12.67 6.43
C ALA A 374 7.15 -12.83 5.22
N GLY A 375 8.40 -13.24 5.44
CA GLY A 375 9.40 -13.40 4.39
C GLY A 375 9.12 -14.56 3.42
N LEU A 376 8.42 -15.61 3.88
CA LEU A 376 8.01 -16.73 3.02
C LEU A 376 6.64 -16.51 2.37
N SER A 377 5.87 -15.51 2.83
CA SER A 377 4.53 -15.25 2.28
C SER A 377 4.54 -14.98 0.76
N PRO A 378 5.53 -14.31 0.13
CA PRO A 378 5.56 -14.14 -1.32
C PRO A 378 5.66 -15.45 -2.11
N LEU A 379 6.14 -16.56 -1.50
CA LEU A 379 6.16 -17.88 -2.16
C LEU A 379 4.75 -18.36 -2.47
N VAL A 380 3.80 -18.11 -1.57
CA VAL A 380 2.38 -18.47 -1.80
C VAL A 380 1.83 -17.66 -2.97
N ALA A 381 2.17 -16.38 -3.06
CA ALA A 381 1.80 -15.55 -4.20
C ALA A 381 2.40 -16.08 -5.52
N VAL A 382 3.68 -16.43 -5.52
CA VAL A 382 4.35 -17.04 -6.69
C VAL A 382 3.67 -18.35 -7.08
N ALA A 383 3.45 -19.26 -6.12
CA ALA A 383 2.80 -20.53 -6.37
C ALA A 383 1.40 -20.35 -6.96
N ALA A 384 0.58 -19.46 -6.38
CA ALA A 384 -0.76 -19.17 -6.88
C ALA A 384 -0.74 -18.64 -8.33
N ILE A 385 0.17 -17.71 -8.64
CA ILE A 385 0.33 -17.14 -9.98
C ILE A 385 0.79 -18.21 -10.98
N LEU A 386 1.74 -19.04 -10.62
CA LEU A 386 2.26 -20.08 -11.51
C LEU A 386 1.23 -21.19 -11.77
N LEU A 387 0.50 -21.61 -10.75
CA LEU A 387 -0.45 -22.71 -10.82
C LEU A 387 -1.77 -22.33 -11.51
N TRP A 388 -2.33 -21.17 -11.19
CA TRP A 388 -3.70 -20.81 -11.59
C TRP A 388 -3.80 -19.67 -12.60
N LEU A 389 -2.75 -18.88 -12.81
CA LEU A 389 -2.75 -17.87 -13.86
C LEU A 389 -2.34 -18.49 -15.20
N ARG A 390 -3.21 -19.32 -15.78
CA ARG A 390 -2.99 -20.06 -17.02
C ARG A 390 -3.86 -19.52 -18.16
N PRO A 391 -3.41 -19.57 -19.44
CA PRO A 391 -4.21 -19.11 -20.58
C PRO A 391 -5.59 -19.75 -20.63
N ALA A 392 -5.70 -21.06 -20.27
CA ALA A 392 -6.97 -21.78 -20.27
C ALA A 392 -8.00 -21.18 -19.29
N TYR A 393 -7.57 -20.76 -18.09
CA TYR A 393 -8.46 -20.14 -17.10
C TYR A 393 -8.84 -18.71 -17.49
N ILE A 394 -7.91 -17.97 -18.09
CA ILE A 394 -8.17 -16.63 -18.65
C ILE A 394 -9.22 -16.74 -19.77
N ALA A 395 -9.04 -17.64 -20.73
CA ALA A 395 -9.99 -17.86 -21.80
C ALA A 395 -11.37 -18.32 -21.30
N ARG A 396 -11.42 -19.16 -20.25
CA ARG A 396 -12.67 -19.56 -19.58
C ARG A 396 -13.36 -18.36 -18.94
N PHE A 397 -12.61 -17.50 -18.25
CA PHE A 397 -13.14 -16.29 -17.60
C PHE A 397 -13.74 -15.33 -18.65
N HIS A 398 -13.01 -15.08 -19.75
CA HIS A 398 -13.50 -14.24 -20.84
C HIS A 398 -14.80 -14.79 -21.46
N ARG A 399 -14.91 -16.12 -21.69
CA ARG A 399 -16.16 -16.75 -22.18
C ARG A 399 -17.30 -16.59 -21.18
N GLN A 400 -17.07 -16.81 -19.90
CA GLN A 400 -18.09 -16.64 -18.85
C GLN A 400 -18.67 -15.22 -18.78
N VAL A 401 -17.86 -14.22 -19.16
CA VAL A 401 -18.27 -12.81 -19.14
C VAL A 401 -18.89 -12.37 -20.48
N SER A 402 -18.49 -13.00 -21.61
CA SER A 402 -18.99 -12.65 -22.96
C SER A 402 -20.32 -13.34 -23.31
N SER A 403 -20.72 -14.37 -22.56
CA SER A 403 -21.96 -15.12 -22.80
C SER A 403 -23.22 -14.43 -22.25
N HIS A 404 -23.10 -13.18 -21.89
CA HIS A 404 -24.16 -12.30 -21.39
C HIS A 404 -23.96 -10.86 -21.88
#